data_b0fedc8614fb2a088ecdae54ea8ec60a
#
_entry.id   b0fedc8614fb2a088ecdae54ea8ec60a
#
_cell.length_a   1.000
_cell.length_b   1.000
_cell.length_c   1.000
_cell.angle_alpha   90.00
_cell.angle_beta   90.00
_cell.angle_gamma   90.00
#
_symmetry.space_group_name_H-M   'P 1'
#
loop_
_entity.id
_entity.type
_entity.pdbx_description
1 polymer ?
#
loop_
_entity_poly.entity_id
_entity_poly.type
_entity_poly.pdbx_seq_one_letter_code
_entity_poly.pdbx_strand_id
1 'polypeptide(L)'
;MNDDHDVEAERLRLELRLLALETRERATATFIDFAKYVWPEMLIGEHHRRIASAFDRVIQGKTKRLIIAMPPRHGKSQLGSYLFPAYVMGKKPDAKLIVGSHTAELAQRFGRMIRNLVEGDSYRELFPDTTLSVDSKAAGRWNTAQGGEAFFIGKGGAMTGRGGDIIILDDILDEQDALSDTAMQNTWEWYESGPRQRLQPNGSIILINTRWKTDDVAGRLLRMQSNLKADQWEVLEFPAILPSNTPLWPEYWSLDELEKVKFSIGLKKWNAQWQQQPTNDEGAILKRDWWRVWRGEEPPHCSYLIQTYDTAYSKKETADFSVISTWGVFQQDQDSGPQLMLLGVRKGRWDFPELKRIAKEEYMHWRPDNVLIEAKATGTPLQHELRKMGIPVTMYSPGGRRTGTDKIARANAVAPVLESGMVWYPEVYDWAQDLVEECAAFPNGSHDDQVDAAVMALMRFRQGNFISLEDDDQEESEYFGAQLEYY
;
A
#
# COMPACT_ATOMS: atom_id res chain seq x y z
N MET A 1 23.63 56.00 32.32
CA MET A 1 22.38 55.26 32.13
C MET A 1 21.95 55.11 30.65
N ASN A 2 22.22 56.09 29.73
CA ASN A 2 21.89 55.92 28.29
C ASN A 2 22.86 54.99 27.55
N ASP A 3 24.19 55.03 27.89
CA ASP A 3 25.20 54.22 27.20
C ASP A 3 25.01 52.69 27.38
N ASP A 4 24.58 52.25 28.58
CA ASP A 4 24.35 50.83 28.84
C ASP A 4 23.16 50.27 28.05
N HIS A 5 22.09 51.07 27.86
CA HIS A 5 20.94 50.67 27.04
C HIS A 5 21.28 50.60 25.55
N ASP A 6 22.14 51.50 25.06
CA ASP A 6 22.56 51.49 23.66
C ASP A 6 23.48 50.29 23.35
N VAL A 7 24.37 49.93 24.28
CA VAL A 7 25.25 48.77 24.17
C VAL A 7 24.45 47.46 24.21
N GLU A 8 23.44 47.35 25.07
CA GLU A 8 22.57 46.17 25.16
C GLU A 8 21.68 46.02 23.92
N ALA A 9 21.16 47.14 23.39
CA ALA A 9 20.41 47.15 22.14
C ALA A 9 21.26 46.72 20.92
N GLU A 10 22.51 47.18 20.86
CA GLU A 10 23.43 46.77 19.77
C GLU A 10 23.84 45.30 19.91
N ARG A 11 24.08 44.81 21.11
CA ARG A 11 24.33 43.38 21.36
C ARG A 11 23.16 42.52 20.89
N LEU A 12 21.92 42.89 21.27
CA LEU A 12 20.72 42.15 20.84
C LEU A 12 20.56 42.14 19.32
N ARG A 13 20.84 43.26 18.64
CA ARG A 13 20.84 43.35 17.17
C ARG A 13 21.88 42.41 16.55
N LEU A 14 23.08 42.33 17.11
CA LEU A 14 24.12 41.42 16.61
C LEU A 14 23.76 39.95 16.84
N GLU A 15 23.19 39.62 18.00
CA GLU A 15 22.70 38.26 18.30
C GLU A 15 21.56 37.84 17.34
N LEU A 16 20.59 38.71 17.06
CA LEU A 16 19.52 38.47 16.10
C LEU A 16 20.06 38.31 14.69
N ARG A 17 21.06 39.12 14.30
CA ARG A 17 21.70 39.00 12.98
C ARG A 17 22.47 37.69 12.84
N LEU A 18 23.18 37.25 13.88
CA LEU A 18 23.88 35.98 13.90
C LEU A 18 22.91 34.83 13.78
N LEU A 19 21.83 34.83 14.55
CA LEU A 19 20.78 33.82 14.50
C LEU A 19 20.12 33.73 13.09
N ALA A 20 19.89 34.89 12.46
CA ALA A 20 19.37 34.92 11.09
C ALA A 20 20.35 34.31 10.08
N LEU A 21 21.64 34.58 10.21
CA LEU A 21 22.69 34.02 9.36
C LEU A 21 22.80 32.49 9.54
N GLU A 22 22.83 32.00 10.79
CA GLU A 22 22.85 30.56 11.09
C GLU A 22 21.60 29.86 10.57
N THR A 23 20.42 30.49 10.66
CA THR A 23 19.17 29.94 10.16
C THR A 23 19.22 29.82 8.62
N ARG A 24 19.74 30.83 7.92
CA ARG A 24 19.92 30.77 6.46
C ARG A 24 20.94 29.72 6.04
N GLU A 25 22.06 29.61 6.74
CA GLU A 25 23.08 28.60 6.47
C GLU A 25 22.48 27.19 6.59
N ARG A 26 21.73 26.90 7.67
CA ARG A 26 21.01 25.62 7.82
C ARG A 26 20.01 25.41 6.70
N ALA A 27 19.21 26.43 6.35
CA ALA A 27 18.20 26.33 5.30
C ALA A 27 18.79 26.06 3.91
N THR A 28 20.04 26.45 3.67
CA THR A 28 20.74 26.08 2.43
C THR A 28 21.44 24.73 2.51
N ALA A 29 21.71 24.18 3.72
CA ALA A 29 22.46 22.94 3.90
C ALA A 29 21.67 21.70 3.54
N THR A 30 20.39 21.61 3.94
CA THR A 30 19.54 20.44 3.72
C THR A 30 18.19 20.83 3.12
N PHE A 31 17.60 19.91 2.37
CA PHE A 31 16.29 20.14 1.76
C PHE A 31 15.18 20.34 2.79
N ILE A 32 15.21 19.62 3.93
CA ILE A 32 14.15 19.75 4.92
C ILE A 32 14.19 21.13 5.62
N ASP A 33 15.37 21.65 5.89
CA ASP A 33 15.53 22.98 6.49
C ASP A 33 15.15 24.08 5.51
N PHE A 34 15.46 23.92 4.22
CA PHE A 34 14.95 24.78 3.15
C PHE A 34 13.42 24.78 3.13
N ALA A 35 12.79 23.61 3.09
CA ALA A 35 11.33 23.48 3.06
C ALA A 35 10.68 24.19 4.25
N LYS A 36 11.25 24.02 5.44
CA LYS A 36 10.77 24.68 6.67
C LYS A 36 10.97 26.20 6.66
N TYR A 37 12.06 26.66 6.05
CA TYR A 37 12.35 28.10 5.94
C TYR A 37 11.38 28.83 5.01
N VAL A 38 11.13 28.26 3.81
CA VAL A 38 10.24 28.89 2.82
C VAL A 38 8.77 28.62 3.11
N TRP A 39 8.47 27.64 3.93
CA TRP A 39 7.12 27.29 4.38
C TRP A 39 7.11 26.92 5.87
N PRO A 40 7.19 27.93 6.77
CA PRO A 40 7.27 27.71 8.23
C PRO A 40 6.10 26.91 8.81
N GLU A 41 4.92 27.01 8.22
CA GLU A 41 3.67 26.36 8.68
C GLU A 41 3.56 24.89 8.25
N MET A 42 4.51 24.39 7.45
CA MET A 42 4.49 23.01 6.98
C MET A 42 4.58 22.03 8.16
N LEU A 43 3.58 21.17 8.28
CA LEU A 43 3.62 20.03 9.21
C LEU A 43 4.56 18.95 8.68
N ILE A 44 5.66 18.72 9.38
CA ILE A 44 6.70 17.78 8.96
C ILE A 44 6.57 16.48 9.75
N GLY A 45 6.11 15.40 9.08
CA GLY A 45 6.15 14.05 9.60
C GLY A 45 7.48 13.35 9.32
N GLU A 46 7.68 12.16 9.90
CA GLU A 46 8.92 11.38 9.73
C GLU A 46 9.15 10.94 8.28
N HIS A 47 8.10 10.58 7.55
CA HIS A 47 8.19 10.26 6.12
C HIS A 47 8.72 11.44 5.29
N HIS A 48 8.36 12.68 5.62
CA HIS A 48 8.90 13.87 4.97
C HIS A 48 10.42 14.01 5.19
N ARG A 49 10.92 13.72 6.40
CA ARG A 49 12.36 13.72 6.71
C ARG A 49 13.12 12.66 5.91
N ARG A 50 12.54 11.45 5.79
CA ARG A 50 13.12 10.37 4.98
C ARG A 50 13.18 10.73 3.49
N ILE A 51 12.12 11.32 2.94
CA ILE A 51 12.08 11.83 1.56
C ILE A 51 13.13 12.92 1.37
N ALA A 52 13.21 13.88 2.30
CA ALA A 52 14.17 14.97 2.25
C ALA A 52 15.61 14.45 2.23
N SER A 53 15.94 13.48 3.07
CA SER A 53 17.26 12.85 3.08
C SER A 53 17.58 12.16 1.73
N ALA A 54 16.59 11.53 1.07
CA ALA A 54 16.79 10.96 -0.26
C ALA A 54 17.02 12.05 -1.32
N PHE A 55 16.29 13.16 -1.25
CA PHE A 55 16.49 14.30 -2.16
C PHE A 55 17.88 14.94 -1.99
N ASP A 56 18.39 15.05 -0.77
CA ASP A 56 19.75 15.50 -0.53
C ASP A 56 20.77 14.56 -1.17
N ARG A 57 20.58 13.24 -1.11
CA ARG A 57 21.42 12.27 -1.82
C ARG A 57 21.34 12.39 -3.33
N VAL A 58 20.17 12.75 -3.89
CA VAL A 58 20.02 13.03 -5.33
C VAL A 58 20.87 14.24 -5.73
N ILE A 59 20.79 15.35 -4.98
CA ILE A 59 21.59 16.56 -5.25
C ILE A 59 23.08 16.28 -5.15
N GLN A 60 23.50 15.46 -4.18
CA GLN A 60 24.89 15.02 -4.02
C GLN A 60 25.33 14.03 -5.10
N GLY A 61 24.43 13.59 -5.96
CA GLY A 61 24.70 12.62 -7.02
C GLY A 61 24.89 11.17 -6.53
N LYS A 62 24.56 10.87 -5.28
CA LYS A 62 24.65 9.53 -4.68
C LYS A 62 23.48 8.64 -5.08
N THR A 63 22.27 9.19 -5.20
CA THR A 63 21.08 8.50 -5.66
C THR A 63 20.71 8.98 -7.06
N LYS A 64 20.73 8.08 -8.05
CA LYS A 64 20.45 8.40 -9.47
C LYS A 64 19.03 8.00 -9.88
N ARG A 65 18.45 7.03 -9.20
CA ARG A 65 17.12 6.47 -9.45
C ARG A 65 16.38 6.36 -8.14
N LEU A 66 15.28 7.08 -8.02
CA LEU A 66 14.50 7.14 -6.79
C LEU A 66 13.01 6.92 -7.10
N ILE A 67 12.40 5.95 -6.45
CA ILE A 67 10.94 5.76 -6.44
C ILE A 67 10.42 6.16 -5.06
N ILE A 68 9.40 7.01 -5.03
CA ILE A 68 8.66 7.39 -3.82
C ILE A 68 7.20 6.98 -4.03
N ALA A 69 6.79 5.92 -3.38
CA ALA A 69 5.42 5.45 -3.38
C ALA A 69 4.76 5.79 -2.04
N MET A 70 3.68 6.57 -2.08
CA MET A 70 3.00 6.99 -0.85
C MET A 70 1.54 7.40 -1.10
N PRO A 71 0.70 7.39 -0.04
CA PRO A 71 -0.72 7.65 -0.16
C PRO A 71 -1.05 9.06 -0.68
N PRO A 72 -2.27 9.26 -1.19
CA PRO A 72 -2.80 10.60 -1.45
C PRO A 72 -2.77 11.47 -0.19
N ARG A 73 -2.64 12.79 -0.35
CA ARG A 73 -2.71 13.79 0.74
C ARG A 73 -1.64 13.66 1.84
N HIS A 74 -0.51 13.02 1.55
CA HIS A 74 0.63 12.93 2.48
C HIS A 74 1.83 13.81 2.07
N GLY A 75 1.62 14.84 1.28
CA GLY A 75 2.64 15.86 0.98
C GLY A 75 3.58 15.55 -0.17
N LYS A 76 3.42 14.43 -0.90
CA LYS A 76 4.38 13.98 -1.94
C LYS A 76 4.65 15.02 -3.02
N SER A 77 3.61 15.61 -3.61
CA SER A 77 3.75 16.59 -4.68
C SER A 77 4.25 17.95 -4.18
N GLN A 78 3.89 18.34 -2.94
CA GLN A 78 4.45 19.54 -2.32
C GLN A 78 5.96 19.44 -2.16
N LEU A 79 6.45 18.30 -1.68
CA LEU A 79 7.89 18.09 -1.54
C LEU A 79 8.56 17.92 -2.90
N GLY A 80 8.06 16.97 -3.72
CA GLY A 80 8.77 16.53 -4.90
C GLY A 80 8.60 17.41 -6.13
N SER A 81 7.41 17.96 -6.36
CA SER A 81 7.09 18.71 -7.58
C SER A 81 7.03 20.23 -7.37
N TYR A 82 7.05 20.69 -6.12
CA TYR A 82 7.07 22.12 -5.80
C TYR A 82 8.36 22.55 -5.11
N LEU A 83 8.64 22.06 -3.90
CA LEU A 83 9.78 22.57 -3.11
C LEU A 83 11.13 22.05 -3.61
N PHE A 84 11.22 20.77 -3.98
CA PHE A 84 12.50 20.18 -4.41
C PHE A 84 13.05 20.78 -5.69
N PRO A 85 12.26 21.02 -6.78
CA PRO A 85 12.76 21.73 -7.95
C PRO A 85 13.29 23.13 -7.62
N ALA A 86 12.62 23.87 -6.73
CA ALA A 86 13.10 25.17 -6.28
C ALA A 86 14.46 25.06 -5.56
N TYR A 87 14.60 24.09 -4.66
CA TYR A 87 15.85 23.84 -3.94
C TYR A 87 16.98 23.45 -4.90
N VAL A 88 16.69 22.59 -5.90
CA VAL A 88 17.68 22.23 -6.92
C VAL A 88 18.18 23.46 -7.66
N MET A 89 17.27 24.35 -8.09
CA MET A 89 17.66 25.59 -8.79
C MET A 89 18.48 26.54 -7.90
N GLY A 90 18.23 26.57 -6.58
CA GLY A 90 19.06 27.33 -5.65
C GLY A 90 20.47 26.74 -5.49
N LYS A 91 20.57 25.42 -5.42
CA LYS A 91 21.86 24.72 -5.27
C LYS A 91 22.66 24.59 -6.57
N LYS A 92 21.98 24.51 -7.71
CA LYS A 92 22.53 24.33 -9.06
C LYS A 92 21.74 25.19 -10.04
N PRO A 93 22.00 26.50 -10.08
CA PRO A 93 21.19 27.43 -10.88
C PRO A 93 21.35 27.26 -12.40
N ASP A 94 22.30 26.46 -12.86
CA ASP A 94 22.52 26.03 -14.23
C ASP A 94 21.87 24.68 -14.59
N ALA A 95 21.23 23.99 -13.63
CA ALA A 95 20.63 22.68 -13.83
C ALA A 95 19.45 22.73 -14.81
N LYS A 96 19.29 21.63 -15.56
CA LYS A 96 18.14 21.39 -16.45
C LYS A 96 17.17 20.42 -15.78
N LEU A 97 16.00 20.94 -15.41
CA LEU A 97 14.95 20.18 -14.77
C LEU A 97 13.82 19.87 -15.75
N ILE A 98 13.31 18.65 -15.71
CA ILE A 98 12.07 18.25 -16.36
C ILE A 98 11.12 17.75 -15.27
N VAL A 99 9.92 18.34 -15.16
CA VAL A 99 8.89 17.94 -14.23
C VAL A 99 7.67 17.48 -15.02
N GLY A 100 7.35 16.20 -14.93
CA GLY A 100 6.23 15.56 -15.61
C GLY A 100 5.09 15.22 -14.63
N SER A 101 3.85 15.37 -15.07
CA SER A 101 2.65 14.92 -14.34
C SER A 101 1.62 14.33 -15.30
N HIS A 102 0.50 13.76 -14.80
CA HIS A 102 -0.52 13.16 -15.67
C HIS A 102 -1.17 14.18 -16.62
N THR A 103 -1.28 15.46 -16.25
CA THR A 103 -1.74 16.52 -17.16
C THR A 103 -0.77 17.67 -17.30
N ALA A 104 -0.79 18.32 -18.46
CA ALA A 104 0.02 19.51 -18.72
C ALA A 104 -0.40 20.68 -17.79
N GLU A 105 -1.69 20.81 -17.48
CA GLU A 105 -2.22 21.85 -16.60
C GLU A 105 -1.62 21.74 -15.18
N LEU A 106 -1.60 20.52 -14.61
CA LEU A 106 -1.02 20.27 -13.29
C LEU A 106 0.48 20.54 -13.28
N ALA A 107 1.21 20.05 -14.28
CA ALA A 107 2.63 20.31 -14.41
C ALA A 107 2.93 21.82 -14.50
N GLN A 108 2.20 22.56 -15.33
CA GLN A 108 2.34 24.01 -15.46
C GLN A 108 1.93 24.76 -14.19
N ARG A 109 0.97 24.26 -13.41
CA ARG A 109 0.63 24.82 -12.09
C ARG A 109 1.86 24.77 -11.17
N PHE A 110 2.55 23.65 -11.09
CA PHE A 110 3.81 23.57 -10.35
C PHE A 110 4.86 24.55 -10.91
N GLY A 111 4.99 24.63 -12.22
CA GLY A 111 5.90 25.59 -12.86
C GLY A 111 5.67 27.04 -12.42
N ARG A 112 4.40 27.47 -12.34
CA ARG A 112 4.04 28.80 -11.83
C ARG A 112 4.37 28.95 -10.34
N MET A 113 4.05 27.94 -9.52
CA MET A 113 4.31 27.97 -8.08
C MET A 113 5.81 28.09 -7.79
N ILE A 114 6.65 27.27 -8.46
CA ILE A 114 8.10 27.29 -8.29
C ILE A 114 8.66 28.63 -8.74
N ARG A 115 8.25 29.13 -9.89
CA ARG A 115 8.67 30.44 -10.40
C ARG A 115 8.38 31.55 -9.39
N ASN A 116 7.17 31.58 -8.84
CA ASN A 116 6.78 32.58 -7.86
C ASN A 116 7.58 32.45 -6.55
N LEU A 117 7.91 31.22 -6.12
CA LEU A 117 8.77 30.98 -4.98
C LEU A 117 10.20 31.53 -5.21
N VAL A 118 10.78 31.25 -6.39
CA VAL A 118 12.11 31.71 -6.78
C VAL A 118 12.19 33.25 -6.86
N GLU A 119 11.09 33.92 -7.24
CA GLU A 119 10.98 35.37 -7.22
C GLU A 119 10.72 35.96 -5.84
N GLY A 120 10.36 35.14 -4.82
CA GLY A 120 10.04 35.58 -3.47
C GLY A 120 11.24 35.98 -2.62
N ASP A 121 11.04 36.90 -1.65
CA ASP A 121 12.12 37.45 -0.84
C ASP A 121 12.80 36.36 0.01
N SER A 122 12.05 35.48 0.66
CA SER A 122 12.61 34.38 1.47
C SER A 122 13.52 33.42 0.66
N TYR A 123 13.19 33.18 -0.60
CA TYR A 123 14.06 32.38 -1.47
C TYR A 123 15.33 33.13 -1.87
N ARG A 124 15.18 34.40 -2.27
CA ARG A 124 16.33 35.27 -2.64
C ARG A 124 17.29 35.50 -1.49
N GLU A 125 16.82 35.51 -0.27
CA GLU A 125 17.66 35.54 0.92
C GLU A 125 18.56 34.31 1.07
N LEU A 126 18.09 33.14 0.64
CA LEU A 126 18.86 31.90 0.68
C LEU A 126 19.78 31.73 -0.54
N PHE A 127 19.27 32.10 -1.72
CA PHE A 127 19.95 31.91 -3.01
C PHE A 127 19.99 33.21 -3.81
N PRO A 128 20.76 34.22 -3.37
CA PRO A 128 20.79 35.55 -3.98
C PRO A 128 21.28 35.53 -5.43
N ASP A 129 22.11 34.56 -5.78
CA ASP A 129 22.66 34.42 -7.12
C ASP A 129 21.69 33.76 -8.11
N THR A 130 20.62 33.13 -7.64
CA THR A 130 19.62 32.47 -8.50
C THR A 130 18.55 33.48 -8.92
N THR A 131 18.61 33.91 -10.18
CA THR A 131 17.63 34.85 -10.75
C THR A 131 16.99 34.27 -12.02
N LEU A 132 15.74 34.66 -12.27
CA LEU A 132 15.04 34.24 -13.49
C LEU A 132 15.49 35.10 -14.69
N SER A 133 15.65 34.43 -15.86
CA SER A 133 15.90 35.13 -17.10
C SER A 133 14.71 36.04 -17.48
N VAL A 134 15.00 37.25 -17.93
CA VAL A 134 13.98 38.27 -18.25
C VAL A 134 13.04 37.79 -19.37
N ASP A 135 13.56 37.03 -20.32
CA ASP A 135 12.87 36.67 -21.58
C ASP A 135 12.16 35.30 -21.50
N SER A 136 12.20 34.60 -20.36
CA SER A 136 11.70 33.22 -20.26
C SER A 136 10.93 32.95 -18.97
N LYS A 137 9.67 33.40 -18.93
CA LYS A 137 8.80 33.31 -17.74
C LYS A 137 7.45 32.61 -17.99
N ALA A 138 7.37 31.76 -19.02
CA ALA A 138 6.13 31.01 -19.31
C ALA A 138 5.84 29.95 -18.23
N ALA A 139 4.57 29.62 -17.99
CA ALA A 139 4.16 28.66 -16.97
C ALA A 139 4.73 27.25 -17.21
N GLY A 140 4.83 26.83 -18.46
CA GLY A 140 5.34 25.51 -18.84
C GLY A 140 6.87 25.48 -19.05
N ARG A 141 7.53 26.63 -19.00
CA ARG A 141 8.99 26.71 -19.17
C ARG A 141 9.51 28.05 -18.70
N TRP A 142 10.57 28.01 -17.92
CA TRP A 142 11.33 29.22 -17.60
C TRP A 142 12.81 28.88 -17.38
N ASN A 143 13.66 29.88 -17.48
CA ASN A 143 15.11 29.76 -17.42
C ASN A 143 15.65 30.62 -16.28
N THR A 144 16.79 30.22 -15.72
CA THR A 144 17.60 31.07 -14.85
C THR A 144 18.57 31.92 -15.67
N ALA A 145 19.02 33.01 -15.13
CA ALA A 145 20.07 33.84 -15.75
C ALA A 145 21.41 33.11 -15.86
N GLN A 146 21.61 32.04 -15.06
CA GLN A 146 22.80 31.19 -15.05
C GLN A 146 22.74 30.06 -16.11
N GLY A 147 21.70 30.03 -16.95
CA GLY A 147 21.56 29.06 -18.03
C GLY A 147 20.85 27.77 -17.68
N GLY A 148 20.30 27.66 -16.48
CA GLY A 148 19.41 26.54 -16.11
C GLY A 148 18.04 26.64 -16.77
N GLU A 149 17.36 25.51 -16.89
CA GLU A 149 16.03 25.39 -17.50
C GLU A 149 15.11 24.56 -16.61
N ALA A 150 13.89 25.03 -16.37
CA ALA A 150 12.81 24.23 -15.81
C ALA A 150 11.71 24.05 -16.84
N PHE A 151 11.42 22.80 -17.18
CA PHE A 151 10.42 22.42 -18.19
C PHE A 151 9.34 21.55 -17.56
N PHE A 152 8.08 21.94 -17.75
CA PHE A 152 6.89 21.31 -17.12
C PHE A 152 6.01 20.71 -18.20
N ILE A 153 5.72 19.41 -18.10
CA ILE A 153 5.07 18.65 -19.16
C ILE A 153 4.03 17.68 -18.61
N GLY A 154 2.92 17.53 -19.33
CA GLY A 154 1.96 16.45 -19.09
C GLY A 154 2.42 15.15 -19.75
N LYS A 155 1.96 14.03 -19.23
CA LYS A 155 2.09 12.71 -19.85
C LYS A 155 1.69 12.76 -21.32
N GLY A 156 2.43 12.06 -22.17
CA GLY A 156 2.22 12.06 -23.63
C GLY A 156 2.78 13.30 -24.35
N GLY A 157 3.21 14.33 -23.62
CA GLY A 157 3.80 15.53 -24.22
C GLY A 157 5.17 15.27 -24.83
N ALA A 158 5.53 16.08 -25.87
CA ALA A 158 6.80 15.93 -26.56
C ALA A 158 7.97 16.58 -25.80
N MET A 159 9.03 15.82 -25.59
CA MET A 159 10.29 16.26 -24.95
C MET A 159 11.44 16.42 -25.96
N THR A 160 11.13 16.46 -27.24
CA THR A 160 12.15 16.47 -28.31
C THR A 160 13.07 17.68 -28.18
N GLY A 161 14.40 17.46 -28.36
CA GLY A 161 15.40 18.51 -28.31
C GLY A 161 15.79 19.00 -26.92
N ARG A 162 15.30 18.36 -25.82
CA ARG A 162 15.60 18.75 -24.43
C ARG A 162 16.36 17.64 -23.72
N GLY A 163 17.25 18.01 -22.81
CA GLY A 163 17.92 17.10 -21.89
C GLY A 163 17.64 17.52 -20.45
N GLY A 164 17.56 16.57 -19.51
CA GLY A 164 17.37 16.82 -18.09
C GLY A 164 18.50 16.27 -17.24
N ASP A 165 19.05 17.08 -16.35
CA ASP A 165 19.97 16.63 -15.30
C ASP A 165 19.19 15.94 -14.17
N ILE A 166 17.99 16.45 -13.88
CA ILE A 166 17.04 15.82 -12.96
C ILE A 166 15.67 15.79 -13.62
N ILE A 167 15.07 14.62 -13.68
CA ILE A 167 13.72 14.40 -14.19
C ILE A 167 12.85 13.92 -13.05
N ILE A 168 11.76 14.64 -12.77
CA ILE A 168 10.79 14.34 -11.74
C ILE A 168 9.47 13.97 -12.42
N LEU A 169 8.96 12.80 -12.14
CA LEU A 169 7.69 12.30 -12.66
C LEU A 169 6.73 12.11 -11.47
N ASP A 170 5.71 12.95 -11.40
CA ASP A 170 4.78 12.98 -10.29
C ASP A 170 3.37 12.57 -10.72
N ASP A 171 2.89 11.45 -10.17
CA ASP A 171 1.57 10.87 -10.45
C ASP A 171 1.24 10.90 -11.96
N ILE A 172 2.12 10.29 -12.77
CA ILE A 172 1.95 10.23 -14.25
C ILE A 172 0.83 9.28 -14.71
N LEU A 173 0.24 8.51 -13.79
CA LEU A 173 -0.96 7.72 -13.96
C LEU A 173 -2.07 8.28 -13.08
N ASP A 174 -3.29 8.35 -13.61
CA ASP A 174 -4.50 8.60 -12.83
C ASP A 174 -5.37 7.34 -12.72
N GLU A 175 -6.54 7.46 -12.07
CA GLU A 175 -7.44 6.33 -11.86
C GLU A 175 -7.99 5.77 -13.18
N GLN A 176 -8.29 6.61 -14.16
CA GLN A 176 -8.84 6.17 -15.45
C GLN A 176 -7.78 5.44 -16.28
N ASP A 177 -6.55 5.93 -16.26
CA ASP A 177 -5.42 5.25 -16.89
C ASP A 177 -5.18 3.87 -16.28
N ALA A 178 -5.27 3.77 -14.95
CA ALA A 178 -5.04 2.51 -14.24
C ALA A 178 -6.10 1.43 -14.55
N LEU A 179 -7.30 1.83 -14.97
CA LEU A 179 -8.36 0.91 -15.42
C LEU A 179 -8.15 0.41 -16.85
N SER A 180 -7.25 1.03 -17.62
CA SER A 180 -7.00 0.72 -19.03
C SER A 180 -5.57 0.19 -19.23
N ASP A 181 -5.44 -1.07 -19.63
CA ASP A 181 -4.12 -1.67 -19.92
C ASP A 181 -3.45 -0.97 -21.11
N THR A 182 -4.22 -0.48 -22.08
CA THR A 182 -3.71 0.35 -23.18
C THR A 182 -3.14 1.67 -22.68
N ALA A 183 -3.83 2.36 -21.75
CA ALA A 183 -3.35 3.62 -21.19
C ALA A 183 -2.09 3.41 -20.33
N MET A 184 -2.04 2.32 -19.56
CA MET A 184 -0.83 1.92 -18.81
C MET A 184 0.34 1.62 -19.74
N GLN A 185 0.10 0.90 -20.84
CA GLN A 185 1.12 0.61 -21.84
C GLN A 185 1.60 1.89 -22.52
N ASN A 186 0.72 2.79 -22.93
CA ASN A 186 1.07 4.08 -23.51
C ASN A 186 1.90 4.95 -22.55
N THR A 187 1.58 4.91 -21.24
CA THR A 187 2.36 5.62 -20.22
C THR A 187 3.76 5.03 -20.07
N TRP A 188 3.89 3.71 -20.12
CA TRP A 188 5.18 3.04 -20.13
C TRP A 188 6.02 3.41 -21.36
N GLU A 189 5.45 3.35 -22.54
CA GLU A 189 6.14 3.73 -23.81
C GLU A 189 6.55 5.21 -23.81
N TRP A 190 5.71 6.08 -23.26
CA TRP A 190 6.07 7.49 -23.07
C TRP A 190 7.24 7.65 -22.09
N TYR A 191 7.26 6.89 -20.99
CA TYR A 191 8.40 6.90 -20.06
C TYR A 191 9.70 6.47 -20.77
N GLU A 192 9.67 5.40 -21.54
CA GLU A 192 10.85 4.88 -22.24
C GLU A 192 11.34 5.83 -23.35
N SER A 193 10.42 6.34 -24.17
CA SER A 193 10.75 7.18 -25.34
C SER A 193 11.03 8.64 -24.98
N GLY A 194 10.44 9.15 -23.92
CA GLY A 194 10.57 10.51 -23.41
C GLY A 194 11.56 10.62 -22.25
N PRO A 195 11.09 10.55 -21.00
CA PRO A 195 11.91 10.82 -19.82
C PRO A 195 13.23 10.04 -19.80
N ARG A 196 13.18 8.72 -20.04
CA ARG A 196 14.38 7.87 -19.94
C ARG A 196 15.44 8.25 -20.97
N GLN A 197 15.04 8.59 -22.20
CA GLN A 197 15.96 8.98 -23.27
C GLN A 197 16.42 10.44 -23.18
N ARG A 198 15.77 11.27 -22.39
CA ARG A 198 16.14 12.69 -22.20
C ARG A 198 17.06 12.91 -21.01
N LEU A 199 17.35 11.86 -20.27
CA LEU A 199 18.27 11.95 -19.15
C LEU A 199 19.69 12.21 -19.62
N GLN A 200 20.30 13.26 -19.09
CA GLN A 200 21.70 13.60 -19.34
C GLN A 200 22.63 12.54 -18.68
N PRO A 201 23.88 12.39 -19.18
CA PRO A 201 24.88 11.57 -18.49
C PRO A 201 25.00 11.99 -17.01
N ASN A 202 25.01 11.02 -16.11
CA ASN A 202 24.99 11.23 -14.65
C ASN A 202 23.72 11.87 -14.08
N GLY A 203 22.70 12.11 -14.87
CA GLY A 203 21.41 12.64 -14.40
C GLY A 203 20.62 11.67 -13.53
N SER A 204 19.62 12.19 -12.86
CA SER A 204 18.76 11.44 -11.94
C SER A 204 17.30 11.44 -12.40
N ILE A 205 16.60 10.32 -12.16
CA ILE A 205 15.13 10.25 -12.32
C ILE A 205 14.52 9.98 -10.96
N ILE A 206 13.48 10.76 -10.62
CA ILE A 206 12.65 10.60 -9.45
C ILE A 206 11.24 10.29 -9.93
N LEU A 207 10.72 9.13 -9.57
CA LEU A 207 9.33 8.75 -9.79
C LEU A 207 8.58 8.86 -8.46
N ILE A 208 7.61 9.75 -8.41
CA ILE A 208 6.74 9.96 -7.26
C ILE A 208 5.34 9.50 -7.68
N ASN A 209 4.78 8.55 -6.97
CA ASN A 209 3.50 8.00 -7.38
C ASN A 209 2.67 7.44 -6.21
N THR A 210 1.39 7.32 -6.46
CA THR A 210 0.49 6.42 -5.79
C THR A 210 0.50 5.10 -6.58
N ARG A 211 0.52 3.95 -5.91
CA ARG A 211 0.43 2.66 -6.58
C ARG A 211 -1.00 2.38 -7.02
N TRP A 212 -1.16 1.77 -8.20
CA TRP A 212 -2.47 1.45 -8.78
C TRP A 212 -2.64 -0.03 -9.08
N LYS A 213 -1.67 -0.59 -9.80
CA LYS A 213 -1.59 -2.01 -10.17
C LYS A 213 -0.16 -2.51 -9.98
N THR A 214 0.01 -3.83 -9.91
CA THR A 214 1.36 -4.43 -9.86
C THR A 214 2.16 -4.12 -11.12
N ASP A 215 1.49 -3.87 -12.26
CA ASP A 215 2.10 -3.58 -13.56
C ASP A 215 2.14 -2.08 -13.91
N ASP A 216 1.92 -1.20 -12.93
CA ASP A 216 2.15 0.24 -13.10
C ASP A 216 3.63 0.54 -13.38
N VAL A 217 3.94 1.80 -13.73
CA VAL A 217 5.32 2.18 -14.12
C VAL A 217 6.33 1.83 -13.02
N ALA A 218 6.00 2.07 -11.74
CA ALA A 218 6.87 1.68 -10.62
C ALA A 218 7.07 0.17 -10.56
N GLY A 219 5.99 -0.62 -10.67
CA GLY A 219 6.06 -2.07 -10.65
C GLY A 219 6.90 -2.65 -11.81
N ARG A 220 6.79 -2.08 -13.02
CA ARG A 220 7.63 -2.48 -14.17
C ARG A 220 9.11 -2.20 -13.91
N LEU A 221 9.43 -1.00 -13.41
CA LEU A 221 10.80 -0.63 -13.06
C LEU A 221 11.39 -1.54 -11.99
N LEU A 222 10.61 -1.86 -10.95
CA LEU A 222 11.03 -2.77 -9.88
C LEU A 222 11.27 -4.20 -10.36
N ARG A 223 10.46 -4.70 -11.29
CA ARG A 223 10.73 -6.00 -11.92
C ARG A 223 11.99 -5.97 -12.79
N MET A 224 12.21 -4.91 -13.54
CA MET A 224 13.40 -4.80 -14.40
C MET A 224 14.70 -4.78 -13.60
N GLN A 225 14.72 -4.21 -12.40
CA GLN A 225 15.94 -4.13 -11.58
C GLN A 225 16.43 -5.49 -11.05
N SER A 226 15.66 -6.57 -11.18
CA SER A 226 16.15 -7.92 -10.94
C SER A 226 17.32 -8.27 -11.88
N ASN A 227 17.39 -7.61 -13.04
CA ASN A 227 18.55 -7.65 -13.90
C ASN A 227 19.55 -6.55 -13.48
N LEU A 228 20.75 -6.95 -13.05
CA LEU A 228 21.82 -6.04 -12.61
C LEU A 228 22.30 -5.05 -13.68
N LYS A 229 21.99 -5.29 -14.96
CA LYS A 229 22.29 -4.35 -16.06
C LYS A 229 21.24 -3.23 -16.21
N ALA A 230 20.07 -3.39 -15.59
CA ALA A 230 19.03 -2.37 -15.58
C ALA A 230 19.33 -1.26 -14.56
N ASP A 231 18.61 -0.15 -14.68
CA ASP A 231 18.65 0.90 -13.66
C ASP A 231 18.28 0.32 -12.27
N GLN A 232 19.11 0.58 -11.27
CA GLN A 232 18.88 0.17 -9.90
C GLN A 232 18.23 1.32 -9.13
N TRP A 233 17.05 1.07 -8.54
CA TRP A 233 16.23 2.08 -7.90
C TRP A 233 16.31 1.99 -6.38
N GLU A 234 16.58 3.13 -5.75
CA GLU A 234 16.27 3.31 -4.34
C GLU A 234 14.75 3.49 -4.20
N VAL A 235 14.12 2.75 -3.29
CA VAL A 235 12.67 2.76 -3.12
C VAL A 235 12.31 3.24 -1.73
N LEU A 236 11.50 4.27 -1.66
CA LEU A 236 10.83 4.72 -0.44
C LEU A 236 9.33 4.42 -0.60
N GLU A 237 8.87 3.43 0.14
CA GLU A 237 7.47 3.03 0.18
C GLU A 237 6.88 3.35 1.55
N PHE A 238 5.73 4.04 1.54
CA PHE A 238 5.08 4.54 2.74
C PHE A 238 3.61 4.10 2.75
N PRO A 239 3.21 3.12 3.56
CA PRO A 239 1.81 2.81 3.77
C PRO A 239 1.15 3.87 4.68
N ALA A 240 -0.15 4.14 4.49
CA ALA A 240 -0.90 5.10 5.32
C ALA A 240 -1.01 4.67 6.78
N ILE A 241 -1.17 3.37 7.01
CA ILE A 241 -1.13 2.73 8.32
C ILE A 241 0.10 1.84 8.37
N LEU A 242 0.98 2.10 9.33
CA LEU A 242 2.21 1.36 9.54
C LEU A 242 1.93 -0.04 10.14
N PRO A 243 2.87 -1.00 10.05
CA PRO A 243 2.73 -2.31 10.71
C PRO A 243 2.51 -2.24 12.23
N SER A 244 2.91 -1.12 12.86
CA SER A 244 2.63 -0.80 14.26
C SER A 244 1.18 -0.40 14.55
N ASN A 245 0.30 -0.42 13.54
CA ASN A 245 -1.07 0.07 13.60
C ASN A 245 -1.18 1.55 13.99
N THR A 246 -0.22 2.36 13.56
CA THR A 246 -0.21 3.82 13.74
C THR A 246 -0.26 4.51 12.38
N PRO A 247 -0.91 5.69 12.26
CA PRO A 247 -0.86 6.45 11.02
C PRO A 247 0.57 6.82 10.63
N LEU A 248 0.85 6.86 9.32
CA LEU A 248 2.12 7.35 8.77
C LEU A 248 2.40 8.81 9.18
N TRP A 249 1.33 9.60 9.28
CA TRP A 249 1.39 11.02 9.61
C TRP A 249 0.36 11.38 10.70
N PRO A 250 0.62 11.02 11.96
CA PRO A 250 -0.35 11.16 13.05
C PRO A 250 -0.71 12.62 13.36
N GLU A 251 0.15 13.59 13.01
CA GLU A 251 -0.11 15.01 13.18
C GLU A 251 -1.18 15.55 12.20
N TYR A 252 -1.48 14.79 11.13
CA TYR A 252 -2.41 15.18 10.09
C TYR A 252 -3.58 14.21 9.90
N TRP A 253 -3.35 12.90 10.07
CA TRP A 253 -4.34 11.84 9.93
C TRP A 253 -4.52 11.09 11.24
N SER A 254 -5.75 11.02 11.74
CA SER A 254 -6.11 10.08 12.79
C SER A 254 -6.37 8.68 12.22
N LEU A 255 -6.23 7.66 13.05
CA LEU A 255 -6.55 6.28 12.64
C LEU A 255 -8.04 6.13 12.25
N ASP A 256 -8.94 6.78 12.99
CA ASP A 256 -10.39 6.76 12.71
C ASP A 256 -10.73 7.36 11.34
N GLU A 257 -10.06 8.44 10.94
CA GLU A 257 -10.25 9.02 9.59
C GLU A 257 -9.72 8.11 8.49
N LEU A 258 -8.58 7.45 8.71
CA LEU A 258 -8.01 6.49 7.76
C LEU A 258 -8.91 5.26 7.59
N GLU A 259 -9.50 4.75 8.67
CA GLU A 259 -10.46 3.64 8.62
C GLU A 259 -11.75 4.05 7.87
N LYS A 260 -12.25 5.27 8.06
CA LYS A 260 -13.38 5.80 7.29
C LYS A 260 -13.07 5.89 5.79
N VAL A 261 -11.86 6.32 5.43
CA VAL A 261 -11.40 6.34 4.03
C VAL A 261 -11.38 4.91 3.49
N LYS A 262 -10.77 3.97 4.22
CA LYS A 262 -10.69 2.56 3.84
C LYS A 262 -12.08 1.99 3.54
N PHE A 263 -13.04 2.22 4.42
CA PHE A 263 -14.42 1.79 4.23
C PHE A 263 -15.08 2.43 2.99
N SER A 264 -14.81 3.72 2.73
CA SER A 264 -15.44 4.47 1.64
C SER A 264 -14.96 4.06 0.25
N ILE A 265 -13.68 3.70 0.09
CA ILE A 265 -13.08 3.39 -1.23
C ILE A 265 -12.98 1.90 -1.52
N GLY A 266 -13.21 1.06 -0.51
CA GLY A 266 -13.09 -0.39 -0.57
C GLY A 266 -11.65 -0.89 -0.50
N LEU A 267 -11.50 -2.14 -0.09
CA LEU A 267 -10.21 -2.72 0.31
C LEU A 267 -9.19 -2.77 -0.83
N LYS A 268 -9.60 -3.11 -2.04
CA LYS A 268 -8.71 -3.17 -3.21
C LYS A 268 -8.02 -1.82 -3.50
N LYS A 269 -8.80 -0.73 -3.55
CA LYS A 269 -8.25 0.62 -3.75
C LYS A 269 -7.43 1.07 -2.55
N TRP A 270 -7.88 0.75 -1.34
CA TRP A 270 -7.13 1.02 -0.13
C TRP A 270 -5.75 0.35 -0.14
N ASN A 271 -5.69 -0.95 -0.39
CA ASN A 271 -4.43 -1.69 -0.42
C ASN A 271 -3.47 -1.14 -1.48
N ALA A 272 -3.96 -0.87 -2.69
CA ALA A 272 -3.13 -0.32 -3.76
C ALA A 272 -2.64 1.09 -3.43
N GLN A 273 -3.56 2.02 -3.19
CA GLN A 273 -3.26 3.46 -3.16
C GLN A 273 -2.81 3.97 -1.79
N TRP A 274 -3.37 3.40 -0.70
CA TRP A 274 -3.08 3.87 0.64
C TRP A 274 -2.03 3.00 1.35
N GLN A 275 -2.01 1.69 1.08
CA GLN A 275 -0.99 0.80 1.65
C GLN A 275 0.16 0.50 0.68
N GLN A 276 0.12 1.01 -0.55
CA GLN A 276 1.11 0.81 -1.62
C GLN A 276 1.27 -0.66 -2.03
N GLN A 277 0.28 -1.50 -1.78
CA GLN A 277 0.26 -2.94 -2.05
C GLN A 277 -0.80 -3.28 -3.11
N PRO A 278 -0.57 -2.93 -4.39
CA PRO A 278 -1.49 -3.28 -5.46
C PRO A 278 -1.53 -4.80 -5.68
N THR A 279 -2.71 -5.33 -5.92
CA THR A 279 -2.93 -6.72 -6.32
C THR A 279 -3.21 -6.82 -7.82
N ASN A 280 -2.87 -7.95 -8.41
CA ASN A 280 -3.17 -8.24 -9.82
C ASN A 280 -4.27 -9.29 -9.88
N ASP A 281 -5.35 -9.01 -10.59
CA ASP A 281 -6.42 -10.00 -10.85
C ASP A 281 -6.03 -10.93 -12.01
N GLU A 282 -5.05 -10.56 -12.84
CA GLU A 282 -4.56 -11.39 -13.93
C GLU A 282 -3.67 -12.52 -13.40
N GLY A 283 -4.09 -13.74 -13.67
CA GLY A 283 -3.42 -14.95 -13.18
C GLY A 283 -3.90 -15.41 -11.81
N ALA A 284 -4.89 -14.75 -11.21
CA ALA A 284 -5.55 -15.23 -10.01
C ALA A 284 -6.22 -16.58 -10.27
N ILE A 285 -5.90 -17.56 -9.41
CA ILE A 285 -6.49 -18.91 -9.50
C ILE A 285 -7.90 -18.90 -8.91
N LEU A 286 -8.10 -18.14 -7.84
CA LEU A 286 -9.37 -18.00 -7.13
C LEU A 286 -9.92 -16.60 -7.38
N LYS A 287 -10.48 -16.38 -8.59
CA LYS A 287 -10.89 -15.04 -9.05
C LYS A 287 -11.94 -14.42 -8.16
N ARG A 288 -11.82 -13.13 -7.90
CA ARG A 288 -12.77 -12.35 -7.10
C ARG A 288 -14.20 -12.44 -7.63
N ASP A 289 -14.40 -12.33 -8.92
CA ASP A 289 -15.71 -12.30 -9.56
C ASP A 289 -16.50 -13.63 -9.43
N TRP A 290 -15.85 -14.68 -8.95
CA TRP A 290 -16.47 -15.97 -8.69
C TRP A 290 -17.11 -16.06 -7.29
N TRP A 291 -16.75 -15.14 -6.38
CA TRP A 291 -17.31 -15.06 -5.04
C TRP A 291 -18.66 -14.34 -5.07
N ARG A 292 -19.67 -14.93 -4.47
CA ARG A 292 -21.01 -14.34 -4.38
C ARG A 292 -21.18 -13.55 -3.11
N VAL A 293 -21.77 -12.35 -3.24
CA VAL A 293 -22.04 -11.46 -2.11
C VAL A 293 -23.35 -11.88 -1.44
N TRP A 294 -23.29 -12.15 -0.14
CA TRP A 294 -24.47 -12.30 0.69
C TRP A 294 -24.93 -10.94 1.22
N ARG A 295 -26.19 -10.60 0.92
CA ARG A 295 -26.77 -9.30 1.31
C ARG A 295 -27.85 -9.43 2.36
N GLY A 296 -28.09 -10.61 2.94
CA GLY A 296 -28.97 -10.80 4.08
C GLY A 296 -28.39 -10.17 5.33
N GLU A 297 -29.25 -9.68 6.22
CA GLU A 297 -28.82 -9.15 7.54
C GLU A 297 -28.23 -10.26 8.40
N GLU A 298 -28.76 -11.48 8.29
CA GLU A 298 -28.29 -12.67 8.98
C GLU A 298 -27.72 -13.69 7.99
N PRO A 299 -26.77 -14.53 8.40
CA PRO A 299 -26.29 -15.63 7.57
C PRO A 299 -27.42 -16.65 7.28
N PRO A 300 -27.32 -17.42 6.19
CA PRO A 300 -28.33 -18.46 5.92
C PRO A 300 -28.26 -19.55 6.98
N HIS A 301 -29.37 -20.24 7.19
CA HIS A 301 -29.38 -21.45 8.02
C HIS A 301 -28.46 -22.51 7.40
N CYS A 302 -27.43 -22.91 8.14
CA CYS A 302 -26.44 -23.87 7.68
C CYS A 302 -26.68 -25.24 8.30
N SER A 303 -26.77 -26.27 7.47
CA SER A 303 -26.97 -27.66 7.89
C SER A 303 -25.68 -28.37 8.32
N TYR A 304 -24.51 -27.79 8.05
CA TYR A 304 -23.20 -28.35 8.36
C TYR A 304 -22.15 -27.27 8.46
N LEU A 305 -21.36 -27.28 9.52
CA LEU A 305 -20.31 -26.30 9.77
C LEU A 305 -18.92 -26.90 9.66
N ILE A 306 -18.05 -26.23 8.89
CA ILE A 306 -16.65 -26.58 8.69
C ILE A 306 -15.76 -25.50 9.30
N GLN A 307 -14.83 -25.89 10.13
CA GLN A 307 -13.83 -24.97 10.66
C GLN A 307 -12.42 -25.42 10.27
N THR A 308 -11.63 -24.51 9.72
CA THR A 308 -10.28 -24.84 9.21
C THR A 308 -9.22 -23.99 9.89
N TYR A 309 -8.06 -24.60 10.15
CA TYR A 309 -6.96 -23.99 10.86
C TYR A 309 -5.66 -24.09 10.04
N ASP A 310 -5.13 -22.97 9.59
CA ASP A 310 -3.74 -22.85 9.21
C ASP A 310 -2.95 -22.21 10.36
N THR A 311 -1.89 -22.86 10.84
CA THR A 311 -1.27 -22.49 12.11
C THR A 311 0.22 -22.17 11.97
N ALA A 312 0.61 -21.03 12.56
CA ALA A 312 1.99 -20.63 12.81
C ALA A 312 2.17 -20.28 14.31
N TYR A 313 3.34 -20.59 14.91
CA TYR A 313 3.57 -20.32 16.34
C TYR A 313 4.63 -19.24 16.53
N SER A 314 4.32 -18.00 16.19
CA SER A 314 5.28 -16.92 16.42
C SER A 314 4.58 -15.57 16.56
N LYS A 315 4.99 -14.82 17.59
CA LYS A 315 4.59 -13.40 17.77
C LYS A 315 5.50 -12.41 17.03
N LYS A 316 6.53 -12.89 16.31
CA LYS A 316 7.45 -12.00 15.59
C LYS A 316 6.72 -11.34 14.42
N GLU A 317 6.98 -10.08 14.19
CA GLU A 317 6.39 -9.28 13.09
C GLU A 317 6.67 -9.87 11.69
N THR A 318 7.73 -10.63 11.55
CA THR A 318 8.15 -11.30 10.30
C THR A 318 7.62 -12.74 10.15
N ALA A 319 6.80 -13.23 11.08
CA ALA A 319 6.25 -14.57 11.03
C ALA A 319 4.92 -14.63 10.30
N ASP A 320 4.59 -15.80 9.74
CA ASP A 320 3.29 -16.08 9.13
C ASP A 320 2.16 -15.95 10.15
N PHE A 321 0.96 -15.66 9.68
CA PHE A 321 -0.22 -15.59 10.51
C PHE A 321 -0.78 -16.99 10.81
N SER A 322 -1.43 -17.12 11.97
CA SER A 322 -2.37 -18.21 12.17
C SER A 322 -3.77 -17.75 11.73
N VAL A 323 -4.48 -18.60 11.02
CA VAL A 323 -5.82 -18.32 10.52
C VAL A 323 -6.77 -19.43 10.93
N ILE A 324 -7.93 -19.04 11.48
CA ILE A 324 -9.07 -19.90 11.73
C ILE A 324 -10.21 -19.38 10.87
N SER A 325 -10.75 -20.20 9.97
CA SER A 325 -11.91 -19.81 9.17
C SER A 325 -13.07 -20.77 9.38
N THR A 326 -14.29 -20.21 9.51
CA THR A 326 -15.53 -20.98 9.73
C THR A 326 -16.45 -20.80 8.55
N TRP A 327 -17.02 -21.90 8.10
CA TRP A 327 -17.83 -22.01 6.90
C TRP A 327 -19.09 -22.80 7.17
N GLY A 328 -20.21 -22.39 6.57
CA GLY A 328 -21.48 -23.09 6.68
C GLY A 328 -21.97 -23.64 5.34
N VAL A 329 -22.38 -24.87 5.32
CA VAL A 329 -23.05 -25.47 4.16
C VAL A 329 -24.54 -25.22 4.27
N PHE A 330 -25.13 -24.63 3.23
CA PHE A 330 -26.56 -24.30 3.18
C PHE A 330 -27.18 -24.60 1.84
N GLN A 331 -28.48 -24.57 1.72
CA GLN A 331 -29.24 -24.63 0.48
C GLN A 331 -30.15 -23.41 0.38
N GLN A 332 -30.18 -22.76 -0.78
CA GLN A 332 -31.07 -21.60 -0.99
C GLN A 332 -32.54 -22.00 -1.08
N ASP A 333 -32.81 -23.14 -1.70
CA ASP A 333 -34.12 -23.75 -1.83
C ASP A 333 -33.99 -25.28 -1.91
N GLN A 334 -35.12 -26.00 -1.84
CA GLN A 334 -35.13 -27.46 -1.80
C GLN A 334 -34.57 -28.12 -3.08
N ASP A 335 -34.56 -27.40 -4.19
CA ASP A 335 -34.09 -27.89 -5.49
C ASP A 335 -32.65 -27.47 -5.81
N SER A 336 -32.07 -26.54 -5.02
CA SER A 336 -30.69 -26.06 -5.19
C SER A 336 -29.69 -27.06 -4.61
N GLY A 337 -28.54 -27.21 -5.26
CA GLY A 337 -27.42 -27.94 -4.70
C GLY A 337 -26.82 -27.23 -3.48
N PRO A 338 -25.93 -27.90 -2.71
CA PRO A 338 -25.29 -27.30 -1.55
C PRO A 338 -24.45 -26.10 -1.95
N GLN A 339 -24.51 -25.06 -1.11
CA GLN A 339 -23.73 -23.81 -1.22
C GLN A 339 -22.85 -23.68 0.02
N LEU A 340 -21.79 -22.89 -0.07
CA LEU A 340 -20.86 -22.66 1.02
C LEU A 340 -20.85 -21.17 1.40
N MET A 341 -21.10 -20.86 2.64
CA MET A 341 -21.10 -19.51 3.22
C MET A 341 -19.91 -19.30 4.14
N LEU A 342 -19.14 -18.26 3.93
CA LEU A 342 -18.11 -17.81 4.87
C LEU A 342 -18.77 -17.14 6.07
N LEU A 343 -18.62 -17.72 7.27
CA LEU A 343 -19.28 -17.26 8.48
C LEU A 343 -18.37 -16.45 9.41
N GLY A 344 -17.08 -16.74 9.41
CA GLY A 344 -16.13 -16.04 10.27
C GLY A 344 -14.67 -16.30 9.93
N VAL A 345 -13.80 -15.35 10.23
CA VAL A 345 -12.33 -15.46 10.12
C VAL A 345 -11.67 -14.84 11.34
N ARG A 346 -10.76 -15.58 11.95
CA ARG A 346 -9.83 -15.07 12.96
C ARG A 346 -8.42 -15.19 12.45
N LYS A 347 -7.72 -14.07 12.33
CA LYS A 347 -6.35 -13.98 11.85
C LYS A 347 -5.49 -13.27 12.89
N GLY A 348 -4.32 -13.81 13.20
CA GLY A 348 -3.41 -13.19 14.16
C GLY A 348 -2.08 -13.91 14.29
N ARG A 349 -1.14 -13.27 14.97
CA ARG A 349 0.15 -13.85 15.35
C ARG A 349 0.10 -14.21 16.83
N TRP A 350 -0.11 -15.50 17.09
CA TRP A 350 -0.33 -16.00 18.45
C TRP A 350 0.79 -16.98 18.84
N ASP A 351 1.18 -16.96 20.12
CA ASP A 351 1.95 -18.04 20.67
C ASP A 351 1.05 -19.28 20.91
N PHE A 352 1.65 -20.41 21.19
CA PHE A 352 0.90 -21.66 21.31
C PHE A 352 -0.19 -21.64 22.41
N PRO A 353 0.06 -21.12 23.63
CA PRO A 353 -0.99 -20.98 24.64
C PRO A 353 -2.17 -20.12 24.21
N GLU A 354 -1.90 -19.02 23.53
CA GLU A 354 -2.92 -18.09 23.04
C GLU A 354 -3.72 -18.70 21.89
N LEU A 355 -3.04 -19.32 20.91
CA LEU A 355 -3.69 -20.04 19.81
C LEU A 355 -4.62 -21.14 20.34
N LYS A 356 -4.17 -21.91 21.35
CA LYS A 356 -5.01 -22.94 21.98
C LYS A 356 -6.26 -22.37 22.64
N ARG A 357 -6.15 -21.22 23.30
CA ARG A 357 -7.29 -20.54 23.92
C ARG A 357 -8.28 -20.07 22.84
N ILE A 358 -7.78 -19.39 21.82
CA ILE A 358 -8.59 -18.88 20.71
C ILE A 358 -9.27 -20.03 19.96
N ALA A 359 -8.55 -21.10 19.64
CA ALA A 359 -9.11 -22.28 18.99
C ALA A 359 -10.26 -22.90 19.80
N LYS A 360 -10.13 -22.96 21.14
CA LYS A 360 -11.21 -23.42 22.00
C LYS A 360 -12.40 -22.46 21.98
N GLU A 361 -12.16 -21.15 22.04
CA GLU A 361 -13.22 -20.13 21.99
C GLU A 361 -14.01 -20.22 20.68
N GLU A 362 -13.31 -20.29 19.54
CA GLU A 362 -13.94 -20.42 18.21
C GLU A 362 -14.72 -21.74 18.07
N TYR A 363 -14.20 -22.85 18.59
CA TYR A 363 -14.93 -24.11 18.60
C TYR A 363 -16.21 -24.03 19.46
N MET A 364 -16.13 -23.43 20.64
CA MET A 364 -17.30 -23.31 21.54
C MET A 364 -18.33 -22.35 21.02
N HIS A 365 -17.91 -21.32 20.26
CA HIS A 365 -18.80 -20.34 19.63
C HIS A 365 -19.58 -20.95 18.46
N TRP A 366 -18.88 -21.61 17.54
CA TRP A 366 -19.47 -22.10 16.31
C TRP A 366 -20.00 -23.54 16.38
N ARG A 367 -19.48 -24.36 17.28
CA ARG A 367 -19.80 -25.80 17.38
C ARG A 367 -19.73 -26.53 16.03
N PRO A 368 -18.60 -26.44 15.30
CA PRO A 368 -18.53 -27.00 13.94
C PRO A 368 -18.61 -28.53 13.94
N ASP A 369 -19.27 -29.07 12.93
CA ASP A 369 -19.37 -30.52 12.68
C ASP A 369 -18.02 -31.12 12.27
N ASN A 370 -17.16 -30.30 11.66
CA ASN A 370 -15.84 -30.76 11.23
C ASN A 370 -14.76 -29.71 11.49
N VAL A 371 -13.74 -30.08 12.23
CA VAL A 371 -12.54 -29.27 12.47
C VAL A 371 -11.35 -29.85 11.73
N LEU A 372 -10.79 -29.06 10.82
CA LEU A 372 -9.64 -29.44 9.99
C LEU A 372 -8.42 -28.64 10.39
N ILE A 373 -7.31 -29.30 10.69
CA ILE A 373 -6.01 -28.65 10.95
C ILE A 373 -5.01 -29.15 9.94
N GLU A 374 -4.24 -28.26 9.30
CA GLU A 374 -3.18 -28.67 8.38
C GLU A 374 -2.09 -29.47 9.12
N ALA A 375 -1.68 -30.60 8.55
CA ALA A 375 -0.63 -31.46 9.08
C ALA A 375 0.76 -30.86 8.88
N LYS A 376 1.00 -29.69 9.48
CA LYS A 376 2.33 -29.06 9.62
C LYS A 376 2.92 -29.37 11.00
N ALA A 377 4.22 -29.09 11.19
CA ALA A 377 4.88 -29.24 12.47
C ALA A 377 4.17 -28.52 13.63
N THR A 378 3.46 -27.42 13.31
CA THR A 378 2.68 -26.60 14.22
C THR A 378 1.27 -27.12 14.47
N GLY A 379 0.61 -27.78 13.51
CA GLY A 379 -0.76 -28.31 13.65
C GLY A 379 -0.84 -29.53 14.54
N THR A 380 0.16 -30.40 14.57
CA THR A 380 0.16 -31.65 15.33
C THR A 380 0.07 -31.44 16.86
N PRO A 381 0.83 -30.54 17.50
CA PRO A 381 0.66 -30.24 18.92
C PRO A 381 -0.73 -29.64 19.25
N LEU A 382 -1.25 -28.75 18.40
CA LEU A 382 -2.58 -28.17 18.59
C LEU A 382 -3.68 -29.23 18.53
N GLN A 383 -3.64 -30.13 17.54
CA GLN A 383 -4.57 -31.27 17.45
C GLN A 383 -4.58 -32.09 18.73
N HIS A 384 -3.40 -32.42 19.25
CA HIS A 384 -3.30 -33.26 20.47
C HIS A 384 -3.96 -32.58 21.68
N GLU A 385 -3.74 -31.27 21.83
CA GLU A 385 -4.33 -30.51 22.94
C GLU A 385 -5.86 -30.32 22.77
N LEU A 386 -6.35 -30.05 21.56
CA LEU A 386 -7.77 -29.92 21.31
C LEU A 386 -8.52 -31.24 21.51
N ARG A 387 -7.93 -32.36 21.08
CA ARG A 387 -8.49 -33.71 21.35
C ARG A 387 -8.57 -34.03 22.85
N LYS A 388 -7.59 -33.61 23.66
CA LYS A 388 -7.66 -33.74 25.12
C LYS A 388 -8.82 -32.95 25.75
N MET A 389 -9.25 -31.88 25.06
CA MET A 389 -10.40 -31.08 25.49
C MET A 389 -11.74 -31.62 24.95
N GLY A 390 -11.75 -32.76 24.28
CA GLY A 390 -12.95 -33.37 23.71
C GLY A 390 -13.33 -32.81 22.35
N ILE A 391 -12.50 -31.98 21.71
CA ILE A 391 -12.75 -31.40 20.39
C ILE A 391 -12.36 -32.41 19.30
N PRO A 392 -13.28 -32.84 18.43
CA PRO A 392 -12.97 -33.78 17.33
C PRO A 392 -12.21 -33.04 16.22
N VAL A 393 -10.93 -33.36 16.07
CA VAL A 393 -10.07 -32.74 15.05
C VAL A 393 -9.61 -33.75 14.03
N THR A 394 -9.78 -33.41 12.77
CA THR A 394 -9.26 -34.15 11.61
C THR A 394 -7.99 -33.48 11.09
N MET A 395 -6.92 -34.25 10.93
CA MET A 395 -5.71 -33.74 10.27
C MET A 395 -5.88 -33.73 8.78
N TYR A 396 -5.73 -32.57 8.21
CA TYR A 396 -5.66 -32.40 6.76
C TYR A 396 -4.20 -32.56 6.32
N SER A 397 -3.90 -33.65 5.63
CA SER A 397 -2.60 -33.89 5.04
C SER A 397 -2.65 -33.62 3.54
N PRO A 398 -2.06 -32.50 3.08
CA PRO A 398 -1.91 -32.30 1.63
C PRO A 398 -1.01 -33.40 1.07
N GLY A 399 -1.50 -34.18 0.13
CA GLY A 399 -0.73 -35.23 -0.54
C GLY A 399 0.39 -34.64 -1.37
N GLY A 400 1.65 -35.07 -1.18
CA GLY A 400 2.77 -34.66 -2.02
C GLY A 400 3.95 -34.01 -1.29
N ARG A 401 5.04 -33.70 -2.02
CA ARG A 401 6.17 -32.93 -1.50
C ARG A 401 5.79 -31.47 -1.35
N ARG A 402 6.08 -30.86 -0.19
CA ARG A 402 5.83 -29.44 0.13
C ARG A 402 6.63 -28.49 -0.77
N THR A 403 6.12 -28.20 -1.95
CA THR A 403 6.65 -27.17 -2.85
C THR A 403 5.54 -26.15 -3.13
N GLY A 404 5.89 -24.91 -3.49
CA GLY A 404 4.90 -23.88 -3.88
C GLY A 404 3.97 -24.36 -5.00
N THR A 405 4.44 -25.26 -5.86
CA THR A 405 3.65 -25.93 -6.90
C THR A 405 2.47 -26.73 -6.34
N ASP A 406 2.58 -27.25 -5.12
CA ASP A 406 1.53 -28.04 -4.46
C ASP A 406 0.37 -27.16 -3.98
N LYS A 407 0.64 -25.95 -3.46
CA LYS A 407 -0.39 -24.95 -3.12
C LYS A 407 -1.18 -24.52 -4.36
N ILE A 408 -0.50 -24.21 -5.45
CA ILE A 408 -1.10 -23.87 -6.75
C ILE A 408 -2.00 -24.99 -7.25
N ALA A 409 -1.55 -26.24 -7.19
CA ALA A 409 -2.34 -27.39 -7.61
C ALA A 409 -3.62 -27.55 -6.77
N ARG A 410 -3.55 -27.33 -5.45
CA ARG A 410 -4.71 -27.37 -4.56
C ARG A 410 -5.70 -26.25 -4.83
N ALA A 411 -5.22 -25.03 -5.02
CA ALA A 411 -6.06 -23.89 -5.40
C ALA A 411 -6.77 -24.14 -6.74
N ASN A 412 -6.06 -24.65 -7.75
CA ASN A 412 -6.68 -25.04 -9.03
C ASN A 412 -7.72 -26.16 -8.87
N ALA A 413 -7.51 -27.08 -7.93
CA ALA A 413 -8.47 -28.15 -7.70
C ALA A 413 -9.81 -27.65 -7.12
N VAL A 414 -9.83 -26.54 -6.39
CA VAL A 414 -11.04 -25.94 -5.80
C VAL A 414 -11.61 -24.77 -6.62
N ALA A 415 -10.85 -24.23 -7.55
CA ALA A 415 -11.29 -23.13 -8.42
C ALA A 415 -12.67 -23.39 -9.08
N PRO A 416 -12.99 -24.60 -9.57
CA PRO A 416 -14.31 -24.87 -10.15
C PRO A 416 -15.49 -24.69 -9.17
N VAL A 417 -15.29 -24.83 -7.85
CA VAL A 417 -16.33 -24.60 -6.84
C VAL A 417 -16.67 -23.12 -6.78
N LEU A 418 -15.67 -22.26 -6.82
CA LEU A 418 -15.85 -20.80 -6.88
C LEU A 418 -16.43 -20.37 -8.23
N GLU A 419 -15.87 -20.87 -9.34
CA GLU A 419 -16.32 -20.55 -10.70
C GLU A 419 -17.80 -20.86 -10.93
N SER A 420 -18.29 -21.95 -10.34
CA SER A 420 -19.72 -22.31 -10.39
C SER A 420 -20.61 -21.43 -9.50
N GLY A 421 -20.04 -20.46 -8.77
CA GLY A 421 -20.77 -19.52 -7.93
C GLY A 421 -21.41 -20.15 -6.69
N MET A 422 -20.80 -21.21 -6.16
CA MET A 422 -21.30 -21.90 -4.95
C MET A 422 -20.82 -21.27 -3.65
N VAL A 423 -19.92 -20.30 -3.69
CA VAL A 423 -19.27 -19.74 -2.50
C VAL A 423 -19.73 -18.31 -2.26
N TRP A 424 -20.19 -18.06 -1.05
CA TRP A 424 -20.77 -16.79 -0.61
C TRP A 424 -20.00 -16.20 0.54
N TYR A 425 -19.97 -14.86 0.62
CA TYR A 425 -19.34 -14.13 1.71
C TYR A 425 -20.15 -12.87 2.08
N PRO A 426 -20.16 -12.44 3.35
CA PRO A 426 -20.82 -11.22 3.79
C PRO A 426 -19.92 -10.01 3.53
N GLU A 427 -20.16 -9.25 2.46
CA GLU A 427 -19.33 -8.12 2.04
C GLU A 427 -19.24 -7.01 3.08
N VAL A 428 -20.18 -6.91 3.98
CA VAL A 428 -20.25 -5.87 5.01
C VAL A 428 -19.10 -5.96 6.03
N TYR A 429 -18.45 -7.12 6.16
CA TYR A 429 -17.39 -7.34 7.14
C TYR A 429 -16.00 -7.29 6.50
N ASP A 430 -15.12 -6.46 7.07
CA ASP A 430 -13.72 -6.31 6.60
C ASP A 430 -12.95 -7.64 6.58
N TRP A 431 -13.13 -8.49 7.60
CA TRP A 431 -12.47 -9.79 7.67
C TRP A 431 -12.86 -10.73 6.51
N ALA A 432 -14.08 -10.61 6.00
CA ALA A 432 -14.54 -11.40 4.86
C ALA A 432 -13.95 -10.86 3.54
N GLN A 433 -13.92 -9.55 3.39
CA GLN A 433 -13.25 -8.90 2.27
C GLN A 433 -11.74 -9.20 2.25
N ASP A 434 -11.07 -9.17 3.41
CA ASP A 434 -9.64 -9.50 3.53
C ASP A 434 -9.33 -10.90 3.02
N LEU A 435 -10.15 -11.90 3.37
CA LEU A 435 -9.97 -13.27 2.88
C LEU A 435 -10.18 -13.37 1.38
N VAL A 436 -11.23 -12.75 0.84
CA VAL A 436 -11.52 -12.76 -0.61
C VAL A 436 -10.40 -12.08 -1.40
N GLU A 437 -9.87 -10.94 -0.92
CA GLU A 437 -8.76 -10.24 -1.56
C GLU A 437 -7.45 -11.05 -1.51
N GLU A 438 -7.14 -11.72 -0.39
CA GLU A 438 -5.96 -12.58 -0.29
C GLU A 438 -6.08 -13.78 -1.24
N CYS A 439 -7.26 -14.38 -1.36
CA CYS A 439 -7.54 -15.43 -2.34
C CYS A 439 -7.42 -14.93 -3.79
N ALA A 440 -7.95 -13.75 -4.09
CA ALA A 440 -7.88 -13.15 -5.42
C ALA A 440 -6.46 -12.70 -5.82
N ALA A 441 -5.60 -12.43 -4.85
CA ALA A 441 -4.20 -12.10 -5.09
C ALA A 441 -3.32 -13.34 -5.31
N PHE A 442 -3.76 -14.53 -4.92
CA PHE A 442 -2.99 -15.77 -5.03
C PHE A 442 -2.84 -16.24 -6.51
N PRO A 443 -1.62 -16.67 -6.98
CA PRO A 443 -0.41 -16.96 -6.21
C PRO A 443 0.55 -15.77 -6.01
N ASN A 444 0.22 -14.58 -6.47
CA ASN A 444 1.12 -13.43 -6.54
C ASN A 444 1.04 -12.49 -5.31
N GLY A 445 0.19 -12.81 -4.32
CA GLY A 445 0.03 -12.05 -3.09
C GLY A 445 1.24 -12.15 -2.15
N SER A 446 1.39 -11.18 -1.25
CA SER A 446 2.44 -11.16 -0.22
C SER A 446 2.19 -12.15 0.93
N HIS A 447 0.94 -12.57 1.12
CA HIS A 447 0.49 -13.52 2.13
C HIS A 447 -0.43 -14.55 1.48
N ASP A 448 -0.42 -15.77 2.01
CA ASP A 448 -1.26 -16.89 1.55
C ASP A 448 -1.86 -17.73 2.70
N ASP A 449 -1.79 -17.21 3.93
CA ASP A 449 -2.26 -17.93 5.12
C ASP A 449 -3.78 -18.14 5.11
N GLN A 450 -4.55 -17.12 4.70
CA GLN A 450 -6.00 -17.23 4.53
C GLN A 450 -6.38 -18.10 3.34
N VAL A 451 -5.55 -18.11 2.28
CA VAL A 451 -5.76 -18.98 1.11
C VAL A 451 -5.65 -20.44 1.51
N ASP A 452 -4.64 -20.82 2.30
CA ASP A 452 -4.49 -22.21 2.78
C ASP A 452 -5.71 -22.64 3.61
N ALA A 453 -6.19 -21.80 4.52
CA ALA A 453 -7.39 -22.07 5.32
C ALA A 453 -8.65 -22.20 4.44
N ALA A 454 -8.87 -21.28 3.49
CA ALA A 454 -10.01 -21.31 2.57
C ALA A 454 -9.97 -22.54 1.67
N VAL A 455 -8.81 -22.87 1.09
CA VAL A 455 -8.63 -24.04 0.23
C VAL A 455 -8.96 -25.34 0.98
N MET A 456 -8.58 -25.47 2.27
CA MET A 456 -8.97 -26.62 3.08
C MET A 456 -10.50 -26.75 3.21
N ALA A 457 -11.22 -25.66 3.45
CA ALA A 457 -12.67 -25.65 3.55
C ALA A 457 -13.33 -26.03 2.22
N LEU A 458 -12.86 -25.45 1.12
CA LEU A 458 -13.33 -25.74 -0.24
C LEU A 458 -13.06 -27.19 -0.65
N MET A 459 -11.92 -27.74 -0.29
CA MET A 459 -11.60 -29.17 -0.50
C MET A 459 -12.55 -30.08 0.28
N ARG A 460 -12.84 -29.73 1.54
CA ARG A 460 -13.80 -30.48 2.35
C ARG A 460 -15.22 -30.38 1.77
N PHE A 461 -15.63 -29.18 1.37
CA PHE A 461 -16.92 -28.97 0.69
C PHE A 461 -17.05 -29.80 -0.58
N ARG A 462 -16.02 -29.84 -1.40
CA ARG A 462 -15.99 -30.64 -2.63
C ARG A 462 -16.15 -32.16 -2.41
N GLN A 463 -15.71 -32.66 -1.25
CA GLN A 463 -15.87 -34.08 -0.92
C GLN A 463 -17.33 -34.51 -0.71
N GLY A 464 -18.21 -33.55 -0.41
CA GLY A 464 -19.61 -33.87 -0.10
C GLY A 464 -19.77 -34.62 1.24
N ASN A 465 -20.82 -35.39 1.37
CA ASN A 465 -21.17 -36.17 2.58
C ASN A 465 -21.27 -35.27 3.82
N PHE A 466 -22.22 -34.35 3.80
CA PHE A 466 -22.55 -33.47 4.91
C PHE A 466 -23.58 -34.19 5.81
N ILE A 467 -23.11 -35.06 6.66
CA ILE A 467 -23.92 -35.75 7.67
C ILE A 467 -23.52 -35.13 8.99
N SER A 468 -24.44 -34.39 9.62
CA SER A 468 -24.31 -34.02 11.04
C SER A 468 -24.44 -35.28 11.87
N LEU A 469 -23.60 -35.45 12.87
CA LEU A 469 -23.84 -36.45 13.91
C LEU A 469 -25.01 -35.92 14.73
N GLU A 470 -26.21 -36.43 14.49
CA GLU A 470 -27.40 -36.13 15.30
C GLU A 470 -27.10 -36.44 16.77
N ASP A 471 -26.93 -35.41 17.57
CA ASP A 471 -27.11 -35.49 19.01
C ASP A 471 -28.44 -34.79 19.33
N ASP A 472 -29.39 -35.60 19.80
CA ASP A 472 -30.69 -35.30 20.42
C ASP A 472 -31.43 -34.00 19.97
N ASP A 473 -32.41 -34.20 19.10
CA ASP A 473 -33.33 -33.25 18.45
C ASP A 473 -34.19 -32.32 19.35
N GLN A 474 -33.98 -32.20 20.65
CA GLN A 474 -34.85 -31.37 21.51
C GLN A 474 -34.17 -30.15 22.16
N GLU A 475 -32.86 -30.04 22.17
CA GLU A 475 -32.15 -28.85 22.68
C GLU A 475 -31.66 -27.90 21.58
N GLU A 476 -31.63 -28.31 20.28
CA GLU A 476 -31.06 -27.53 19.18
C GLU A 476 -31.83 -26.27 18.82
N SER A 477 -33.15 -26.23 18.94
CA SER A 477 -33.93 -25.05 18.51
C SER A 477 -33.76 -23.83 19.41
N GLU A 478 -33.44 -24.03 20.70
CA GLU A 478 -33.15 -22.91 21.62
C GLU A 478 -31.70 -22.41 21.52
N TYR A 479 -30.75 -23.26 21.07
CA TYR A 479 -29.31 -22.89 20.95
C TYR A 479 -29.01 -22.12 19.69
N PHE A 480 -29.69 -22.39 18.58
CA PHE A 480 -29.52 -21.63 17.33
C PHE A 480 -30.01 -20.19 17.41
N GLY A 481 -31.10 -19.95 18.20
CA GLY A 481 -31.58 -18.59 18.47
C GLY A 481 -30.58 -17.72 19.24
N ALA A 482 -29.79 -18.31 20.12
CA ALA A 482 -28.77 -17.60 20.89
C ALA A 482 -27.49 -17.29 20.15
N GLN A 483 -27.17 -18.00 19.02
CA GLN A 483 -26.03 -17.72 18.19
C GLN A 483 -26.22 -16.52 17.23
N LEU A 484 -27.48 -16.18 16.92
CA LEU A 484 -27.84 -15.09 16.03
C LEU A 484 -27.87 -13.70 16.69
N GLU A 485 -27.86 -13.61 18.04
CA GLU A 485 -27.85 -12.33 18.79
C GLU A 485 -26.46 -11.61 18.80
N TYR A 486 -25.41 -12.18 18.20
CA TYR A 486 -24.04 -11.65 18.25
C TYR A 486 -23.40 -11.40 16.88
N TYR A 487 -24.22 -11.10 15.86
CA TYR A 487 -23.70 -10.56 14.61
C TYR A 487 -23.71 -9.04 14.56
#